data_1709d89768d213e8eb79f9584d2bf7cf
#
_entry.id   1709d89768d213e8eb79f9584d2bf7cf
#
_cell.length_a   1.000
_cell.length_b   1.000
_cell.length_c   1.000
_cell.angle_alpha   90.00
_cell.angle_beta   90.00
_cell.angle_gamma   90.00
#
_symmetry.space_group_name_H-M   'P 1'
#
loop_
_entity.id
_entity.type
_entity.pdbx_description
1 polymer ?
#
loop_
_entity_poly.entity_id
_entity_poly.type
_entity_poly.pdbx_seq_one_letter_code
_entity_poly.pdbx_strand_id
1 'polypeptide(L)'
;MQILKIALVRATGNQNVSSVKEILEYMDTDIYRFIDSHGVKEFYQYLEQEYQKAEETLPTRFADFERYNRSEYYKVKNNFYTLFNTAEQIKKLFYGKIGALEVTVTSEQKGQRENTVLLDKWKLSFWKGNSLTVEKMIPEVMMNYFEIELLLSGEIYGIVQKFMEELYHSGRIQDFSFIKLTGQSCKIDLFKDALKEFVPGRMIQFRKRANIDAADFELKMTCVDGALKYLRDRKYGLADIHLNNGKAVLPYRITAYTHNGKEVVLVDGFKDWDTAGTISRNMEDLILPLYLKNTDGEEHCRFQYVCRQEDFSQKSYEEIEAVYGSHILQKETDSIENGDVKFFVWAEQEEWGFQVVPVYCEMDELYLGKAEFFSFESDNWVNSFFDGKK
;
A
#
# COMPACT_ATOMS: atom_id res chain seq x y z
N MET A 1 -5.41 1.63 -13.49
CA MET A 1 -6.40 0.55 -13.33
C MET A 1 -7.81 1.11 -13.07
N GLN A 2 -8.04 1.92 -12.05
CA GLN A 2 -9.37 2.45 -11.73
C GLN A 2 -10.00 3.28 -12.87
N ILE A 3 -9.22 4.13 -13.53
CA ILE A 3 -9.70 4.89 -14.70
C ILE A 3 -10.13 3.96 -15.84
N LEU A 4 -9.35 2.93 -16.13
CA LEU A 4 -9.73 1.90 -17.12
C LEU A 4 -11.02 1.18 -16.73
N LYS A 5 -11.21 0.88 -15.45
CA LYS A 5 -12.43 0.28 -14.91
C LYS A 5 -13.65 1.17 -15.14
N ILE A 6 -13.55 2.47 -14.81
CA ILE A 6 -14.60 3.45 -15.08
C ILE A 6 -14.95 3.48 -16.57
N ALA A 7 -13.96 3.56 -17.45
CA ALA A 7 -14.17 3.59 -18.89
C ALA A 7 -14.89 2.33 -19.41
N LEU A 8 -14.50 1.14 -18.94
CA LEU A 8 -15.14 -0.13 -19.31
C LEU A 8 -16.57 -0.23 -18.80
N VAL A 9 -16.82 0.13 -17.54
CA VAL A 9 -18.17 0.09 -16.95
C VAL A 9 -19.10 1.04 -17.68
N ARG A 10 -18.64 2.26 -17.98
CA ARG A 10 -19.43 3.21 -18.77
C ARG A 10 -19.71 2.69 -20.19
N ALA A 11 -18.72 2.15 -20.87
CA ALA A 11 -18.86 1.60 -22.21
C ALA A 11 -19.81 0.39 -22.27
N THR A 12 -19.98 -0.34 -21.17
CA THR A 12 -20.98 -1.42 -21.05
C THR A 12 -22.42 -0.91 -20.82
N GLY A 13 -22.63 0.40 -20.78
CA GLY A 13 -23.94 1.02 -20.67
C GLY A 13 -24.43 1.27 -19.25
N ASN A 14 -23.56 1.19 -18.25
CA ASN A 14 -23.91 1.62 -16.89
C ASN A 14 -23.90 3.15 -16.79
N GLN A 15 -25.09 3.75 -16.82
CA GLN A 15 -25.27 5.21 -16.82
C GLN A 15 -24.98 5.87 -15.46
N ASN A 16 -24.78 5.08 -14.39
CA ASN A 16 -24.51 5.61 -13.05
C ASN A 16 -23.05 5.97 -12.79
N VAL A 17 -22.18 5.72 -13.76
CA VAL A 17 -20.74 6.00 -13.66
C VAL A 17 -20.38 7.14 -14.59
N SER A 18 -19.76 8.19 -14.03
CA SER A 18 -19.30 9.35 -14.79
C SER A 18 -18.10 9.01 -15.68
N SER A 19 -17.97 9.70 -16.83
CA SER A 19 -16.75 9.59 -17.64
C SER A 19 -15.59 10.34 -16.97
N VAL A 20 -14.37 10.00 -17.35
CA VAL A 20 -13.18 10.73 -16.89
C VAL A 20 -13.31 12.22 -17.22
N LYS A 21 -13.86 12.56 -18.38
CA LYS A 21 -14.11 13.94 -18.79
C LYS A 21 -15.08 14.66 -17.84
N GLU A 22 -16.19 14.02 -17.45
CA GLU A 22 -17.16 14.59 -16.50
C GLU A 22 -16.55 14.83 -15.11
N ILE A 23 -15.66 13.93 -14.67
CA ILE A 23 -14.91 14.07 -13.41
C ILE A 23 -14.01 15.31 -13.48
N LEU A 24 -13.29 15.51 -14.60
CA LEU A 24 -12.40 16.64 -14.79
C LEU A 24 -13.16 17.98 -14.92
N GLU A 25 -14.30 17.96 -15.59
CA GLU A 25 -15.19 19.15 -15.71
C GLU A 25 -15.71 19.59 -14.34
N TYR A 26 -16.01 18.65 -13.45
CA TYR A 26 -16.38 18.95 -12.06
C TYR A 26 -15.27 19.65 -11.29
N MET A 27 -14.02 19.27 -11.53
CA MET A 27 -12.83 19.85 -10.87
C MET A 27 -12.36 21.16 -11.50
N ASP A 28 -13.12 21.73 -12.45
CA ASP A 28 -12.86 23.03 -13.10
C ASP A 28 -11.48 23.14 -13.77
N THR A 29 -10.99 22.08 -14.39
CA THR A 29 -9.77 22.00 -15.23
C THR A 29 -8.43 22.38 -14.57
N ASP A 30 -8.42 23.25 -13.56
CA ASP A 30 -7.22 23.57 -12.76
C ASP A 30 -7.19 22.76 -11.47
N ILE A 31 -6.61 21.57 -11.56
CA ILE A 31 -6.55 20.60 -10.45
C ILE A 31 -5.73 21.15 -9.29
N TYR A 32 -4.67 21.92 -9.53
CA TYR A 32 -3.88 22.52 -8.45
C TYR A 32 -4.72 23.51 -7.65
N ARG A 33 -5.43 24.40 -8.34
CA ARG A 33 -6.33 25.34 -7.71
C ARG A 33 -7.49 24.66 -6.97
N PHE A 34 -8.00 23.58 -7.53
CA PHE A 34 -9.01 22.77 -6.84
C PHE A 34 -8.46 22.23 -5.53
N ILE A 35 -7.26 21.63 -5.53
CA ILE A 35 -6.63 21.08 -4.34
C ILE A 35 -6.30 22.18 -3.32
N ASP A 36 -5.81 23.34 -3.76
CA ASP A 36 -5.51 24.46 -2.86
C ASP A 36 -6.76 25.04 -2.18
N SER A 37 -7.90 25.03 -2.87
CA SER A 37 -9.15 25.57 -2.34
C SER A 37 -10.01 24.58 -1.55
N HIS A 38 -9.98 23.30 -1.91
CA HIS A 38 -10.83 22.24 -1.31
C HIS A 38 -10.04 21.19 -0.52
N GLY A 39 -8.73 21.11 -0.77
CA GLY A 39 -7.84 20.13 -0.17
C GLY A 39 -7.76 18.81 -0.92
N VAL A 40 -6.64 18.11 -0.72
CA VAL A 40 -6.35 16.80 -1.32
C VAL A 40 -7.40 15.76 -0.92
N LYS A 41 -7.94 15.85 0.30
CA LYS A 41 -8.94 14.91 0.79
C LYS A 41 -10.23 14.95 -0.03
N GLU A 42 -10.70 16.15 -0.41
CA GLU A 42 -11.92 16.30 -1.22
C GLU A 42 -11.72 15.80 -2.64
N PHE A 43 -10.54 16.07 -3.23
CA PHE A 43 -10.15 15.49 -4.52
C PHE A 43 -10.24 13.95 -4.50
N TYR A 44 -9.66 13.30 -3.49
CA TYR A 44 -9.72 11.85 -3.37
C TYR A 44 -11.14 11.32 -3.08
N GLN A 45 -11.91 12.01 -2.26
CA GLN A 45 -13.30 11.61 -1.96
C GLN A 45 -14.17 11.60 -3.22
N TYR A 46 -13.99 12.60 -4.09
CA TYR A 46 -14.74 12.66 -5.33
C TYR A 46 -14.38 11.51 -6.28
N LEU A 47 -13.09 11.27 -6.50
CA LEU A 47 -12.62 10.14 -7.29
C LEU A 47 -13.06 8.80 -6.71
N GLU A 48 -13.01 8.65 -5.39
CA GLU A 48 -13.39 7.42 -4.71
C GLU A 48 -14.88 7.10 -4.91
N GLN A 49 -15.76 8.08 -4.93
CA GLN A 49 -17.17 7.86 -5.24
C GLN A 49 -17.37 7.23 -6.62
N GLU A 50 -16.66 7.71 -7.64
CA GLU A 50 -16.76 7.14 -8.98
C GLU A 50 -16.14 5.74 -9.07
N TYR A 51 -15.05 5.51 -8.33
CA TYR A 51 -14.45 4.17 -8.23
C TYR A 51 -15.39 3.17 -7.54
N GLN A 52 -16.12 3.59 -6.50
CA GLN A 52 -17.11 2.75 -5.81
C GLN A 52 -18.28 2.37 -6.73
N LYS A 53 -18.81 3.33 -7.47
CA LYS A 53 -19.88 3.06 -8.47
C LYS A 53 -19.42 2.06 -9.53
N ALA A 54 -18.17 2.18 -10.00
CA ALA A 54 -17.59 1.23 -10.94
C ALA A 54 -17.36 -0.15 -10.31
N GLU A 55 -17.01 -0.21 -9.01
CA GLU A 55 -16.82 -1.45 -8.26
C GLU A 55 -18.12 -2.26 -8.13
N GLU A 56 -19.27 -1.59 -8.01
CA GLU A 56 -20.59 -2.27 -7.95
C GLU A 56 -20.90 -3.07 -9.22
N THR A 57 -20.33 -2.68 -10.36
CA THR A 57 -20.57 -3.34 -11.65
C THR A 57 -19.42 -4.28 -12.05
N LEU A 58 -18.17 -3.84 -11.88
CA LEU A 58 -16.96 -4.57 -12.23
C LEU A 58 -16.07 -4.71 -10.99
N PRO A 59 -16.34 -5.69 -10.12
CA PRO A 59 -15.66 -5.82 -8.85
C PRO A 59 -14.20 -6.27 -9.04
N THR A 60 -13.31 -5.65 -8.28
CA THR A 60 -11.87 -5.94 -8.27
C THR A 60 -11.31 -6.15 -6.87
N ARG A 61 -12.04 -5.76 -5.82
CA ARG A 61 -11.61 -5.83 -4.41
C ARG A 61 -11.73 -7.25 -3.85
N PHE A 62 -10.87 -8.14 -4.30
CA PHE A 62 -10.88 -9.54 -3.86
C PHE A 62 -10.35 -9.73 -2.42
N ALA A 63 -9.73 -8.71 -1.82
CA ALA A 63 -9.37 -8.73 -0.40
C ALA A 63 -10.63 -8.76 0.51
N ASP A 64 -11.75 -8.26 0.02
CA ASP A 64 -13.05 -8.34 0.70
C ASP A 64 -13.69 -9.74 0.53
N PHE A 65 -12.91 -10.80 0.76
CA PHE A 65 -13.30 -12.19 0.48
C PHE A 65 -14.58 -12.63 1.20
N GLU A 66 -14.93 -12.00 2.32
CA GLU A 66 -16.15 -12.28 3.08
C GLU A 66 -17.44 -11.94 2.29
N ARG A 67 -17.33 -11.06 1.30
CA ARG A 67 -18.45 -10.67 0.43
C ARG A 67 -18.73 -11.65 -0.69
N TYR A 68 -17.81 -12.58 -0.95
CA TYR A 68 -17.85 -13.42 -2.15
C TYR A 68 -17.87 -14.88 -1.78
N ASN A 69 -18.70 -15.66 -2.48
CA ASN A 69 -18.52 -17.10 -2.47
C ASN A 69 -17.22 -17.48 -3.21
N ARG A 70 -16.79 -18.74 -3.07
CA ARG A 70 -15.50 -19.21 -3.64
C ARG A 70 -15.39 -18.96 -5.15
N SER A 71 -16.48 -19.14 -5.89
CA SER A 71 -16.48 -18.93 -7.37
C SER A 71 -16.37 -17.44 -7.72
N GLU A 72 -17.09 -16.60 -7.01
CA GLU A 72 -17.07 -15.14 -7.19
C GLU A 72 -15.69 -14.58 -6.83
N TYR A 73 -15.10 -15.03 -5.71
CA TYR A 73 -13.75 -14.62 -5.32
C TYR A 73 -12.74 -14.78 -6.44
N TYR A 74 -12.70 -15.95 -7.11
CA TYR A 74 -11.77 -16.17 -8.22
C TYR A 74 -12.07 -15.27 -9.43
N LYS A 75 -13.34 -14.97 -9.70
CA LYS A 75 -13.73 -14.04 -10.76
C LYS A 75 -13.28 -12.61 -10.46
N VAL A 76 -13.49 -12.15 -9.22
CA VAL A 76 -13.04 -10.82 -8.77
C VAL A 76 -11.52 -10.71 -8.80
N LYS A 77 -10.82 -11.73 -8.33
CA LYS A 77 -9.36 -11.82 -8.40
C LYS A 77 -8.85 -11.78 -9.85
N ASN A 78 -9.50 -12.47 -10.77
CA ASN A 78 -9.19 -12.42 -12.21
C ASN A 78 -9.46 -11.03 -12.80
N ASN A 79 -10.55 -10.36 -12.42
CA ASN A 79 -10.82 -8.99 -12.82
C ASN A 79 -9.66 -8.08 -12.43
N PHE A 80 -9.24 -8.14 -11.16
CA PHE A 80 -8.14 -7.33 -10.65
C PHE A 80 -6.87 -7.52 -11.49
N TYR A 81 -6.37 -8.75 -11.61
CA TYR A 81 -5.12 -8.99 -12.33
C TYR A 81 -5.21 -8.69 -13.82
N THR A 82 -6.36 -8.93 -14.45
CA THR A 82 -6.57 -8.59 -15.86
C THR A 82 -6.51 -7.09 -16.07
N LEU A 83 -7.22 -6.31 -15.25
CA LEU A 83 -7.21 -4.85 -15.35
C LEU A 83 -5.86 -4.25 -14.97
N PHE A 84 -5.21 -4.80 -13.95
CA PHE A 84 -3.88 -4.37 -13.53
C PHE A 84 -2.85 -4.55 -14.64
N ASN A 85 -2.79 -5.74 -15.23
CA ASN A 85 -1.87 -6.03 -16.32
C ASN A 85 -2.16 -5.18 -17.58
N THR A 86 -3.43 -4.95 -17.89
CA THR A 86 -3.85 -4.07 -18.99
C THR A 86 -3.42 -2.62 -18.72
N ALA A 87 -3.64 -2.12 -17.52
CA ALA A 87 -3.23 -0.77 -17.12
C ALA A 87 -1.71 -0.59 -17.16
N GLU A 88 -0.93 -1.61 -16.78
CA GLU A 88 0.53 -1.57 -16.91
C GLU A 88 0.99 -1.50 -18.38
N GLN A 89 0.30 -2.16 -19.28
CA GLN A 89 0.57 -2.05 -20.73
C GLN A 89 0.23 -0.65 -21.24
N ILE A 90 -0.92 -0.10 -20.88
CA ILE A 90 -1.33 1.27 -21.22
C ILE A 90 -0.30 2.29 -20.73
N LYS A 91 0.13 2.18 -19.47
CA LYS A 91 1.15 3.02 -18.87
C LYS A 91 2.47 2.97 -19.65
N LYS A 92 2.90 1.78 -20.10
CA LYS A 92 4.11 1.62 -20.93
C LYS A 92 3.97 2.27 -22.28
N LEU A 93 2.78 2.31 -22.88
CA LEU A 93 2.54 2.99 -24.14
C LEU A 93 2.56 4.52 -23.98
N PHE A 94 1.99 5.05 -22.90
CA PHE A 94 1.99 6.48 -22.63
C PHE A 94 3.39 7.02 -22.24
N TYR A 95 4.03 6.39 -21.27
CA TYR A 95 5.27 6.89 -20.66
C TYR A 95 6.54 6.18 -21.13
N GLY A 96 6.43 5.23 -22.05
CA GLY A 96 7.55 4.51 -22.66
C GLY A 96 8.08 5.16 -23.94
N LYS A 97 8.79 4.37 -24.73
CA LYS A 97 9.41 4.83 -25.98
C LYS A 97 8.41 5.34 -27.03
N ILE A 98 7.20 4.77 -27.03
CA ILE A 98 6.17 5.09 -28.04
C ILE A 98 5.59 6.48 -27.77
N GLY A 99 5.38 6.86 -26.50
CA GLY A 99 4.80 8.14 -26.15
C GLY A 99 3.42 8.36 -26.80
N ALA A 100 2.57 7.33 -26.74
CA ALA A 100 1.25 7.39 -27.34
C ALA A 100 0.39 8.47 -26.65
N LEU A 101 -0.39 9.21 -27.42
CA LEU A 101 -1.36 10.18 -26.88
C LEU A 101 -2.72 9.55 -26.64
N GLU A 102 -3.00 8.46 -27.35
CA GLU A 102 -4.23 7.68 -27.22
C GLU A 102 -3.90 6.20 -27.28
N VAL A 103 -4.54 5.42 -26.43
CA VAL A 103 -4.43 3.97 -26.39
C VAL A 103 -5.80 3.36 -26.51
N THR A 104 -5.96 2.50 -27.49
CA THR A 104 -7.19 1.72 -27.71
C THR A 104 -7.08 0.41 -26.95
N VAL A 105 -8.06 0.12 -26.11
CA VAL A 105 -8.22 -1.17 -25.42
C VAL A 105 -9.36 -1.92 -26.08
N THR A 106 -9.07 -3.10 -26.61
CA THR A 106 -10.06 -3.91 -27.36
C THR A 106 -9.89 -5.40 -27.08
N SER A 107 -10.96 -6.16 -27.24
CA SER A 107 -10.92 -7.63 -27.22
C SER A 107 -10.78 -8.26 -28.60
N GLU A 108 -10.73 -7.47 -29.66
CA GLU A 108 -10.61 -7.94 -31.03
C GLU A 108 -9.16 -7.94 -31.52
N GLN A 109 -8.75 -9.01 -32.18
CA GLN A 109 -7.39 -9.13 -32.72
C GLN A 109 -7.20 -8.46 -34.08
N LYS A 110 -8.26 -7.99 -34.73
CA LYS A 110 -8.20 -7.40 -36.07
C LYS A 110 -7.76 -5.93 -36.03
N GLY A 111 -6.76 -5.59 -36.83
CA GLY A 111 -6.36 -4.20 -37.07
C GLY A 111 -5.54 -3.56 -35.95
N GLN A 112 -4.75 -4.35 -35.22
CA GLN A 112 -3.89 -3.85 -34.14
C GLN A 112 -2.93 -2.79 -34.67
N ARG A 113 -2.95 -1.63 -34.00
CA ARG A 113 -1.97 -0.55 -34.13
C ARG A 113 -0.96 -0.64 -32.98
N GLU A 114 0.16 0.02 -33.10
CA GLU A 114 1.19 0.08 -32.04
C GLU A 114 0.67 0.58 -30.68
N ASN A 115 -0.41 1.37 -30.69
CA ASN A 115 -1.08 1.89 -29.51
C ASN A 115 -2.33 1.08 -29.10
N THR A 116 -2.41 -0.20 -29.46
CA THR A 116 -3.54 -1.06 -29.09
C THR A 116 -3.14 -2.06 -28.00
N VAL A 117 -3.96 -2.17 -26.98
CA VAL A 117 -3.83 -3.16 -25.90
C VAL A 117 -4.98 -4.16 -26.00
N LEU A 118 -4.64 -5.43 -26.00
CA LEU A 118 -5.64 -6.50 -26.00
C LEU A 118 -6.11 -6.81 -24.58
N LEU A 119 -7.41 -6.77 -24.42
CA LEU A 119 -8.10 -7.17 -23.20
C LEU A 119 -8.79 -8.52 -23.42
N ASP A 120 -8.41 -9.52 -22.64
CA ASP A 120 -9.02 -10.85 -22.73
C ASP A 120 -10.46 -10.83 -22.20
N LYS A 121 -11.42 -10.88 -23.14
CA LYS A 121 -12.85 -10.86 -22.83
C LYS A 121 -13.33 -12.01 -21.94
N TRP A 122 -12.59 -13.12 -21.91
CA TRP A 122 -12.95 -14.29 -21.10
C TRP A 122 -12.55 -14.16 -19.63
N LYS A 123 -11.82 -13.12 -19.29
CA LYS A 123 -11.31 -12.91 -17.93
C LYS A 123 -12.08 -11.85 -17.13
N LEU A 124 -12.90 -11.03 -17.76
CA LEU A 124 -13.69 -10.03 -17.05
C LEU A 124 -15.09 -10.52 -16.72
N SER A 125 -15.49 -10.37 -15.48
CA SER A 125 -16.80 -10.72 -14.95
C SER A 125 -17.48 -9.50 -14.36
N PHE A 126 -18.73 -9.27 -14.80
CA PHE A 126 -19.55 -8.15 -14.37
C PHE A 126 -20.75 -8.64 -13.55
N TRP A 127 -21.20 -7.84 -12.60
CA TRP A 127 -22.47 -8.09 -11.94
C TRP A 127 -23.63 -7.89 -12.91
N LYS A 128 -24.49 -8.91 -13.03
CA LYS A 128 -25.75 -8.87 -13.76
C LYS A 128 -26.86 -9.33 -12.81
N GLY A 129 -27.55 -8.37 -12.21
CA GLY A 129 -28.41 -8.65 -11.08
C GLY A 129 -27.62 -9.24 -9.91
N ASN A 130 -28.03 -10.40 -9.42
CA ASN A 130 -27.39 -11.06 -8.26
C ASN A 130 -26.30 -12.07 -8.66
N SER A 131 -25.82 -12.08 -9.90
CA SER A 131 -24.81 -13.04 -10.34
C SER A 131 -23.63 -12.37 -11.02
N LEU A 132 -22.42 -12.80 -10.64
CA LEU A 132 -21.19 -12.38 -11.30
C LEU A 132 -20.90 -13.27 -12.50
N THR A 133 -21.04 -12.73 -13.71
CA THR A 133 -20.94 -13.47 -14.97
C THR A 133 -19.82 -12.95 -15.84
N VAL A 134 -19.13 -13.86 -16.54
CA VAL A 134 -18.12 -13.49 -17.53
C VAL A 134 -18.78 -12.75 -18.69
N GLU A 135 -18.23 -11.56 -19.01
CA GLU A 135 -18.72 -10.78 -20.13
C GLU A 135 -18.19 -11.34 -21.47
N LYS A 136 -19.11 -11.56 -22.40
CA LYS A 136 -18.78 -12.12 -23.71
C LYS A 136 -18.34 -11.06 -24.73
N MET A 137 -18.84 -9.85 -24.56
CA MET A 137 -18.52 -8.72 -25.43
C MET A 137 -18.00 -7.58 -24.57
N ILE A 138 -16.70 -7.32 -24.67
CA ILE A 138 -16.08 -6.19 -24.00
C ILE A 138 -15.99 -5.08 -25.04
N PRO A 139 -16.62 -3.93 -24.78
CA PRO A 139 -16.59 -2.81 -25.72
C PRO A 139 -15.17 -2.28 -25.87
N GLU A 140 -14.89 -1.74 -27.05
CA GLU A 140 -13.67 -0.99 -27.27
C GLU A 140 -13.72 0.31 -26.46
N VAL A 141 -12.63 0.63 -25.77
CA VAL A 141 -12.47 1.88 -25.03
C VAL A 141 -11.18 2.56 -25.45
N MET A 142 -11.23 3.87 -25.54
CA MET A 142 -10.09 4.71 -25.85
C MET A 142 -9.66 5.43 -24.56
N MET A 143 -8.38 5.32 -24.24
CA MET A 143 -7.77 6.01 -23.11
C MET A 143 -6.96 7.17 -23.64
N ASN A 144 -7.25 8.39 -23.16
CA ASN A 144 -6.58 9.60 -23.59
C ASN A 144 -5.49 9.98 -22.58
N TYR A 145 -4.29 10.25 -23.07
CA TYR A 145 -3.13 10.62 -22.26
C TYR A 145 -3.40 11.89 -21.42
N PHE A 146 -3.95 12.94 -22.05
CA PHE A 146 -4.16 14.22 -21.37
C PHE A 146 -5.18 14.13 -20.23
N GLU A 147 -6.24 13.35 -20.39
CA GLU A 147 -7.21 13.11 -19.31
C GLU A 147 -6.57 12.38 -18.13
N ILE A 148 -5.74 11.36 -18.41
CA ILE A 148 -5.01 10.64 -17.36
C ILE A 148 -3.97 11.53 -16.70
N GLU A 149 -3.25 12.32 -17.49
CA GLU A 149 -2.24 13.26 -16.98
C GLU A 149 -2.86 14.30 -16.04
N LEU A 150 -4.03 14.85 -16.38
CA LEU A 150 -4.75 15.78 -15.51
C LEU A 150 -5.15 15.12 -14.16
N LEU A 151 -5.66 13.90 -14.18
CA LEU A 151 -5.97 13.19 -12.93
C LEU A 151 -4.72 12.86 -12.11
N LEU A 152 -3.64 12.43 -12.78
CA LEU A 152 -2.37 12.16 -12.12
C LEU A 152 -1.72 13.44 -11.58
N SER A 153 -1.92 14.59 -12.22
CA SER A 153 -1.37 15.86 -11.74
C SER A 153 -1.89 16.21 -10.34
N GLY A 154 -3.16 15.95 -10.06
CA GLY A 154 -3.74 16.14 -8.73
C GLY A 154 -3.14 15.23 -7.67
N GLU A 155 -2.97 13.94 -7.98
CA GLU A 155 -2.31 13.01 -7.06
C GLU A 155 -0.85 13.37 -6.81
N ILE A 156 -0.12 13.67 -7.87
CA ILE A 156 1.30 14.04 -7.80
C ILE A 156 1.48 15.35 -7.03
N TYR A 157 0.64 16.35 -7.32
CA TYR A 157 0.68 17.62 -6.60
C TYR A 157 0.42 17.42 -5.10
N GLY A 158 -0.58 16.65 -4.73
CA GLY A 158 -0.87 16.35 -3.33
C GLY A 158 0.29 15.65 -2.60
N ILE A 159 0.98 14.72 -3.26
CA ILE A 159 2.19 14.08 -2.71
C ILE A 159 3.31 15.09 -2.54
N VAL A 160 3.57 15.92 -3.57
CA VAL A 160 4.62 16.95 -3.55
C VAL A 160 4.31 18.01 -2.50
N GLN A 161 3.06 18.47 -2.42
CA GLN A 161 2.61 19.42 -1.41
C GLN A 161 2.88 18.90 0.00
N LYS A 162 2.41 17.70 0.33
CA LYS A 162 2.64 17.08 1.63
C LYS A 162 4.13 16.95 1.97
N PHE A 163 4.98 16.63 1.00
CA PHE A 163 6.43 16.53 1.18
C PHE A 163 7.10 17.89 1.36
N MET A 164 6.63 18.92 0.67
CA MET A 164 7.25 20.25 0.65
C MET A 164 6.72 21.17 1.76
N GLU A 165 5.54 20.90 2.30
CA GLU A 165 4.79 21.77 3.21
C GLU A 165 5.62 22.20 4.43
N GLU A 166 6.25 21.26 5.12
CA GLU A 166 7.08 21.55 6.29
C GLU A 166 8.30 22.40 5.93
N LEU A 167 8.98 22.08 4.83
CA LEU A 167 10.15 22.83 4.35
C LEU A 167 9.78 24.24 3.90
N TYR A 168 8.60 24.39 3.29
CA TYR A 168 8.10 25.67 2.80
C TYR A 168 7.71 26.57 3.97
N HIS A 169 6.89 26.12 4.92
CA HIS A 169 6.43 26.89 6.06
C HIS A 169 7.54 27.23 7.06
N SER A 170 8.51 26.34 7.23
CA SER A 170 9.68 26.64 8.07
C SER A 170 10.72 27.56 7.43
N GLY A 171 10.56 27.90 6.14
CA GLY A 171 11.54 28.65 5.37
C GLY A 171 12.82 27.89 5.03
N ARG A 172 12.97 26.67 5.49
CA ARG A 172 14.17 25.82 5.25
C ARG A 172 14.42 25.48 3.80
N ILE A 173 13.43 25.68 2.94
CA ILE A 173 13.60 25.47 1.50
C ILE A 173 14.72 26.35 0.91
N GLN A 174 15.01 27.50 1.54
CA GLN A 174 16.08 28.41 1.14
C GLN A 174 17.48 27.88 1.47
N ASP A 175 17.58 26.88 2.35
CA ASP A 175 18.85 26.27 2.74
C ASP A 175 19.41 25.34 1.66
N PHE A 176 18.58 24.98 0.67
CA PHE A 176 18.94 24.07 -0.40
C PHE A 176 19.33 24.80 -1.68
N SER A 177 20.49 24.45 -2.24
CA SER A 177 20.95 24.97 -3.52
C SER A 177 20.26 24.28 -4.70
N PHE A 178 19.83 23.03 -4.54
CA PHE A 178 19.13 22.27 -5.57
C PHE A 178 18.34 21.10 -4.98
N ILE A 179 17.32 20.66 -5.72
CA ILE A 179 16.53 19.46 -5.45
C ILE A 179 16.81 18.47 -6.59
N LYS A 180 17.29 17.29 -6.25
CA LYS A 180 17.57 16.23 -7.22
C LYS A 180 16.44 15.22 -7.26
N LEU A 181 15.81 15.09 -8.43
CA LEU A 181 14.82 14.05 -8.68
C LEU A 181 15.51 12.75 -9.07
N THR A 182 15.09 11.64 -8.41
CA THR A 182 15.56 10.29 -8.68
C THR A 182 14.40 9.30 -8.60
N GLY A 183 14.59 8.10 -9.14
CA GLY A 183 13.56 7.06 -9.22
C GLY A 183 12.78 7.09 -10.54
N GLN A 184 12.17 5.97 -10.86
CA GLN A 184 11.47 5.77 -12.16
C GLN A 184 10.26 6.70 -12.32
N SER A 185 9.51 6.97 -11.27
CA SER A 185 8.34 7.85 -11.29
C SER A 185 8.68 9.28 -11.69
N CYS A 186 9.91 9.73 -11.40
CA CYS A 186 10.36 11.08 -11.77
C CYS A 186 10.60 11.28 -13.28
N LYS A 187 10.41 10.25 -14.10
CA LYS A 187 10.33 10.36 -15.56
C LYS A 187 9.06 11.04 -16.01
N ILE A 188 8.02 11.00 -15.20
CA ILE A 188 6.76 11.71 -15.42
C ILE A 188 7.04 13.19 -15.16
N ASP A 189 6.93 14.02 -16.20
CA ASP A 189 7.26 15.45 -16.12
C ASP A 189 6.39 16.20 -15.09
N LEU A 190 5.21 15.67 -14.75
CA LEU A 190 4.30 16.21 -13.72
C LEU A 190 4.95 16.38 -12.34
N PHE A 191 5.87 15.48 -11.93
CA PHE A 191 6.61 15.68 -10.67
C PHE A 191 7.45 16.95 -10.68
N LYS A 192 8.05 17.24 -11.82
CA LYS A 192 8.84 18.44 -12.01
C LYS A 192 7.95 19.69 -12.06
N ASP A 193 6.78 19.57 -12.67
CA ASP A 193 5.83 20.69 -12.76
C ASP A 193 5.20 20.98 -11.41
N ALA A 194 4.80 19.97 -10.65
CA ALA A 194 4.31 20.14 -9.28
C ALA A 194 5.38 20.78 -8.35
N LEU A 195 6.66 20.39 -8.49
CA LEU A 195 7.73 21.01 -7.70
C LEU A 195 7.98 22.49 -8.04
N LYS A 196 7.70 22.92 -9.28
CA LYS A 196 7.86 24.33 -9.68
C LYS A 196 6.89 25.27 -8.95
N GLU A 197 5.79 24.76 -8.40
CA GLU A 197 4.89 25.53 -7.56
C GLU A 197 5.55 25.96 -6.23
N PHE A 198 6.56 25.22 -5.78
CA PHE A 198 7.26 25.45 -4.51
C PHE A 198 8.66 26.06 -4.69
N VAL A 199 9.35 25.74 -5.80
CA VAL A 199 10.74 26.17 -6.03
C VAL A 199 10.99 26.57 -7.47
N PRO A 200 11.91 27.52 -7.70
CA PRO A 200 12.32 27.89 -9.06
C PRO A 200 12.83 26.68 -9.84
N GLY A 201 12.38 26.51 -11.08
CA GLY A 201 12.73 25.37 -11.93
C GLY A 201 14.25 25.13 -12.11
N ARG A 202 15.08 26.20 -11.96
CA ARG A 202 16.56 26.11 -11.99
C ARG A 202 17.15 25.30 -10.83
N MET A 203 16.41 25.18 -9.72
CA MET A 203 16.81 24.38 -8.56
C MET A 203 16.52 22.90 -8.75
N ILE A 204 15.65 22.54 -9.69
CA ILE A 204 15.22 21.16 -9.93
C ILE A 204 16.21 20.50 -10.88
N GLN A 205 16.99 19.54 -10.36
CA GLN A 205 17.95 18.77 -11.16
C GLN A 205 17.35 17.41 -11.51
N PHE A 206 17.17 17.17 -12.80
CA PHE A 206 16.79 15.88 -13.35
C PHE A 206 17.68 15.57 -14.56
N ARG A 207 18.44 14.47 -14.49
CA ARG A 207 19.26 14.04 -15.63
C ARG A 207 18.40 13.22 -16.59
N LYS A 208 17.88 13.84 -17.65
CA LYS A 208 17.43 13.13 -18.85
C LYS A 208 18.66 12.72 -19.66
N ARG A 209 19.03 11.44 -19.67
CA ARG A 209 20.05 10.95 -20.59
C ARG A 209 19.42 10.59 -21.94
N ALA A 210 20.19 10.80 -23.02
CA ALA A 210 19.74 10.51 -24.39
C ALA A 210 19.49 9.01 -24.65
N ASN A 211 20.04 8.12 -23.82
CA ASN A 211 19.90 6.66 -23.98
C ASN A 211 18.91 6.11 -22.93
N ILE A 212 17.69 5.84 -23.36
CA ILE A 212 16.54 5.52 -22.50
C ILE A 212 16.82 4.25 -21.67
N ASP A 213 17.46 3.22 -22.25
CA ASP A 213 17.67 1.94 -21.57
C ASP A 213 18.73 2.03 -20.45
N ALA A 214 19.78 2.81 -20.67
CA ALA A 214 20.80 3.08 -19.66
C ALA A 214 20.28 3.97 -18.53
N ALA A 215 19.42 4.95 -18.85
CA ALA A 215 18.81 5.84 -17.87
C ALA A 215 17.86 5.08 -16.92
N ASP A 216 17.15 4.06 -17.41
CA ASP A 216 16.26 3.22 -16.61
C ASP A 216 17.00 2.45 -15.54
N PHE A 217 18.12 1.84 -15.91
CA PHE A 217 18.94 1.11 -14.97
C PHE A 217 19.56 2.04 -13.91
N GLU A 218 20.12 3.18 -14.33
CA GLU A 218 20.74 4.14 -13.39
C GLU A 218 19.74 4.70 -12.36
N LEU A 219 18.52 5.03 -12.76
CA LEU A 219 17.52 5.55 -11.83
C LEU A 219 17.12 4.51 -10.78
N LYS A 220 17.05 3.23 -11.16
CA LYS A 220 16.78 2.12 -10.21
C LYS A 220 17.98 1.89 -9.29
N MET A 221 19.17 2.03 -9.79
CA MET A 221 20.40 1.73 -9.05
C MET A 221 20.93 2.89 -8.19
N THR A 222 20.33 4.07 -8.26
CA THR A 222 20.84 5.28 -7.57
C THR A 222 21.08 5.06 -6.08
N CYS A 223 20.16 4.37 -5.39
CA CYS A 223 20.30 4.09 -3.96
C CYS A 223 21.41 3.09 -3.69
N VAL A 224 21.52 2.03 -4.51
CA VAL A 224 22.56 0.99 -4.39
C VAL A 224 23.94 1.59 -4.68
N ASP A 225 24.05 2.40 -5.73
CA ASP A 225 25.31 3.09 -6.07
C ASP A 225 25.72 4.06 -4.96
N GLY A 226 24.77 4.76 -4.35
CA GLY A 226 24.99 5.61 -3.19
C GLY A 226 25.53 4.83 -1.98
N ALA A 227 24.93 3.68 -1.68
CA ALA A 227 25.35 2.80 -0.59
C ALA A 227 26.75 2.22 -0.84
N LEU A 228 27.02 1.75 -2.05
CA LEU A 228 28.34 1.22 -2.45
C LEU A 228 29.42 2.31 -2.36
N LYS A 229 29.11 3.51 -2.84
CA LYS A 229 30.02 4.65 -2.73
C LYS A 229 30.32 4.98 -1.27
N TYR A 230 29.29 5.04 -0.42
CA TYR A 230 29.45 5.26 1.00
C TYR A 230 30.34 4.21 1.66
N LEU A 231 30.09 2.91 1.41
CA LEU A 231 30.89 1.81 1.98
C LEU A 231 32.35 1.88 1.52
N ARG A 232 32.57 2.20 0.23
CA ARG A 232 33.90 2.39 -0.33
C ARG A 232 34.62 3.57 0.34
N ASP A 233 34.01 4.73 0.38
CA ASP A 233 34.61 5.96 0.88
C ASP A 233 34.91 5.83 2.39
N ARG A 234 34.04 5.17 3.14
CA ARG A 234 34.29 4.81 4.56
C ARG A 234 35.48 3.86 4.71
N LYS A 235 35.53 2.78 3.90
CA LYS A 235 36.59 1.77 3.97
C LYS A 235 37.96 2.36 3.70
N TYR A 236 38.08 3.31 2.78
CA TYR A 236 39.35 3.90 2.36
C TYR A 236 39.63 5.25 3.04
N GLY A 237 38.77 5.71 3.97
CA GLY A 237 38.97 6.99 4.66
C GLY A 237 38.92 8.20 3.72
N LEU A 238 38.18 8.10 2.60
CA LEU A 238 38.11 9.14 1.57
C LEU A 238 37.12 10.26 1.97
N ALA A 239 36.25 9.99 2.93
CA ALA A 239 35.31 10.96 3.45
C ALA A 239 35.05 10.68 4.94
N ASP A 240 35.00 11.75 5.74
CA ASP A 240 34.56 11.69 7.12
C ASP A 240 33.02 11.77 7.12
N ILE A 241 32.39 10.62 7.23
CA ILE A 241 30.93 10.52 7.16
C ILE A 241 30.40 10.14 8.53
N HIS A 242 29.83 11.09 9.20
CA HIS A 242 29.11 10.86 10.45
C HIS A 242 27.66 10.48 10.09
N LEU A 243 27.33 9.20 10.23
CA LEU A 243 25.95 8.74 10.23
C LEU A 243 25.41 8.86 11.65
N ASN A 244 24.39 9.67 11.80
CA ASN A 244 23.55 9.61 12.98
C ASN A 244 22.67 8.34 12.79
N ASN A 245 23.25 7.18 13.11
CA ASN A 245 22.53 5.92 13.09
C ASN A 245 21.55 5.94 14.28
N GLY A 246 20.42 6.61 14.09
CA GLY A 246 19.24 6.22 14.85
C GLY A 246 19.02 4.72 14.58
N LYS A 247 18.73 3.94 15.61
CA LYS A 247 18.28 2.56 15.43
C LYS A 247 17.12 2.58 14.44
N ALA A 248 17.05 1.59 13.56
CA ALA A 248 15.91 1.44 12.67
C ALA A 248 14.63 1.41 13.54
N VAL A 249 13.71 2.28 13.21
CA VAL A 249 12.45 2.40 13.96
C VAL A 249 11.38 1.68 13.17
N LEU A 250 10.58 0.86 13.85
CA LEU A 250 9.42 0.24 13.22
C LEU A 250 8.41 1.35 12.83
N PRO A 251 8.08 1.51 11.53
CA PRO A 251 7.21 2.61 11.08
C PRO A 251 5.72 2.35 11.35
N TYR A 252 5.40 1.35 12.15
CA TYR A 252 4.04 0.92 12.46
C TYR A 252 3.85 0.71 13.95
N ARG A 253 2.58 0.82 14.37
CA ARG A 253 2.12 0.46 15.70
C ARG A 253 1.19 -0.74 15.57
N ILE A 254 1.36 -1.77 16.41
CA ILE A 254 0.48 -2.93 16.46
C ILE A 254 -0.45 -2.75 17.66
N THR A 255 -1.75 -2.78 17.42
CA THR A 255 -2.77 -2.61 18.44
C THR A 255 -3.78 -3.76 18.41
N ALA A 256 -4.45 -3.97 19.54
CA ALA A 256 -5.60 -4.85 19.66
C ALA A 256 -6.65 -4.19 20.57
N TYR A 257 -7.85 -4.73 20.58
CA TYR A 257 -8.93 -4.23 21.45
C TYR A 257 -9.19 -5.21 22.59
N THR A 258 -9.36 -4.68 23.82
CA THR A 258 -9.86 -5.45 24.95
C THR A 258 -11.33 -5.82 24.76
N HIS A 259 -11.88 -6.72 25.57
CA HIS A 259 -13.31 -7.06 25.58
C HIS A 259 -14.22 -5.84 25.76
N ASN A 260 -13.73 -4.79 26.45
CA ASN A 260 -14.47 -3.55 26.65
C ASN A 260 -14.34 -2.54 25.50
N GLY A 261 -13.76 -2.96 24.37
CA GLY A 261 -13.55 -2.10 23.21
C GLY A 261 -12.44 -1.05 23.36
N LYS A 262 -11.63 -1.12 24.43
CA LYS A 262 -10.50 -0.21 24.64
C LYS A 262 -9.31 -0.69 23.79
N GLU A 263 -8.74 0.21 23.02
CA GLU A 263 -7.53 -0.04 22.25
C GLU A 263 -6.30 -0.15 23.17
N VAL A 264 -5.50 -1.18 22.95
CA VAL A 264 -4.22 -1.43 23.63
C VAL A 264 -3.12 -1.46 22.60
N VAL A 265 -2.04 -0.73 22.83
CA VAL A 265 -0.83 -0.78 22.01
C VAL A 265 0.00 -1.97 22.47
N LEU A 266 0.21 -2.95 21.59
CA LEU A 266 1.03 -4.13 21.86
C LEU A 266 2.48 -3.90 21.47
N VAL A 267 2.71 -3.31 20.29
CA VAL A 267 4.04 -2.87 19.87
C VAL A 267 3.94 -1.38 19.53
N ASP A 268 4.67 -0.57 20.28
CA ASP A 268 4.73 0.86 20.03
C ASP A 268 5.79 1.12 18.96
N GLY A 269 5.37 1.04 17.70
CA GLY A 269 6.17 1.52 16.57
C GLY A 269 6.65 2.96 16.85
N PHE A 270 7.59 3.44 16.07
CA PHE A 270 8.24 4.75 16.24
C PHE A 270 9.23 4.83 17.41
N LYS A 271 9.41 3.73 18.10
CA LYS A 271 10.44 3.53 19.13
C LYS A 271 11.39 2.40 18.70
N ASP A 272 12.15 1.89 19.64
CA ASP A 272 13.04 0.74 19.40
C ASP A 272 12.23 -0.53 19.06
N TRP A 273 12.82 -1.41 18.25
CA TRP A 273 12.24 -2.70 17.88
C TRP A 273 12.04 -3.66 19.06
N ASP A 274 12.70 -3.40 20.19
CA ASP A 274 12.66 -4.24 21.39
C ASP A 274 11.36 -4.09 22.20
N THR A 275 10.34 -3.41 21.66
CA THR A 275 9.07 -3.28 22.36
C THR A 275 8.25 -4.55 22.19
N ALA A 276 7.85 -5.13 23.33
CA ALA A 276 6.91 -6.23 23.42
C ALA A 276 5.70 -5.80 24.23
N GLY A 277 4.53 -6.24 23.85
CA GLY A 277 3.29 -6.00 24.55
C GLY A 277 2.50 -7.27 24.77
N THR A 278 1.52 -7.17 25.67
CA THR A 278 0.68 -8.30 26.02
C THR A 278 -0.79 -7.94 26.07
N ILE A 279 -1.66 -8.91 25.78
CA ILE A 279 -3.10 -8.80 25.99
C ILE A 279 -3.66 -10.13 26.46
N SER A 280 -4.53 -10.10 27.45
CA SER A 280 -5.18 -11.30 27.97
C SER A 280 -6.56 -11.54 27.35
N ARG A 281 -6.91 -12.82 27.21
CA ARG A 281 -8.22 -13.32 26.77
C ARG A 281 -8.61 -14.51 27.62
N ASN A 282 -9.92 -14.80 27.66
CA ASN A 282 -10.39 -16.05 28.23
C ASN A 282 -10.09 -17.21 27.27
N MET A 283 -9.93 -18.42 27.81
CA MET A 283 -9.68 -19.62 27.01
C MET A 283 -10.78 -19.95 25.99
N GLU A 284 -11.95 -19.34 26.10
CA GLU A 284 -13.05 -19.46 25.14
C GLU A 284 -12.90 -18.50 23.93
N ASP A 285 -12.05 -17.45 24.05
CA ASP A 285 -11.81 -16.44 23.01
C ASP A 285 -10.34 -16.47 22.55
N LEU A 286 -10.03 -17.43 21.69
CA LEU A 286 -8.69 -17.66 21.15
C LEU A 286 -8.48 -17.01 19.77
N ILE A 287 -9.33 -16.04 19.41
CA ILE A 287 -9.21 -15.25 18.19
C ILE A 287 -8.73 -13.85 18.58
N LEU A 288 -7.55 -13.47 18.11
CA LEU A 288 -6.97 -12.15 18.37
C LEU A 288 -6.85 -11.34 17.07
N PRO A 289 -7.76 -10.39 16.81
CA PRO A 289 -7.57 -9.41 15.75
C PRO A 289 -6.46 -8.42 16.12
N LEU A 290 -5.54 -8.19 15.20
CA LEU A 290 -4.40 -7.30 15.35
C LEU A 290 -4.44 -6.24 14.26
N TYR A 291 -4.24 -4.99 14.64
CA TYR A 291 -4.35 -3.84 13.75
C TYR A 291 -2.98 -3.17 13.60
N LEU A 292 -2.52 -3.10 12.37
CA LEU A 292 -1.30 -2.37 12.03
C LEU A 292 -1.68 -0.93 11.68
N LYS A 293 -1.18 0.03 12.45
CA LYS A 293 -1.46 1.45 12.27
C LYS A 293 -0.22 2.22 11.87
N ASN A 294 -0.39 3.22 11.01
CA ASN A 294 0.66 4.16 10.62
C ASN A 294 0.87 5.26 11.69
N THR A 295 1.79 6.20 11.42
CA THR A 295 2.07 7.35 12.30
C THR A 295 0.85 8.20 12.59
N ASP A 296 -0.06 8.30 11.63
CA ASP A 296 -1.25 9.15 11.72
C ASP A 296 -2.39 8.44 12.48
N GLY A 297 -2.16 7.20 12.94
CA GLY A 297 -3.13 6.38 13.66
C GLY A 297 -4.17 5.70 12.75
N GLU A 298 -4.01 5.81 11.43
CA GLU A 298 -4.88 5.13 10.47
C GLU A 298 -4.53 3.65 10.39
N GLU A 299 -5.57 2.81 10.36
CA GLU A 299 -5.40 1.38 10.15
C GLU A 299 -4.89 1.11 8.74
N HIS A 300 -3.74 0.46 8.66
CA HIS A 300 -3.07 0.13 7.42
C HIS A 300 -3.34 -1.29 6.97
N CYS A 301 -3.34 -2.22 7.92
CA CYS A 301 -3.59 -3.64 7.69
C CYS A 301 -4.19 -4.28 8.94
N ARG A 302 -4.91 -5.37 8.75
CA ARG A 302 -5.47 -6.19 9.81
C ARG A 302 -4.95 -7.62 9.68
N PHE A 303 -4.48 -8.17 10.78
CA PHE A 303 -4.12 -9.56 10.93
C PHE A 303 -5.07 -10.25 11.90
N GLN A 304 -5.16 -11.55 11.81
CA GLN A 304 -5.97 -12.34 12.72
C GLN A 304 -5.16 -13.55 13.17
N TYR A 305 -4.81 -13.57 14.43
CA TYR A 305 -4.26 -14.78 15.06
C TYR A 305 -5.39 -15.69 15.51
N VAL A 306 -5.28 -16.97 15.24
CA VAL A 306 -6.27 -17.99 15.64
C VAL A 306 -5.55 -19.22 16.18
N CYS A 307 -5.87 -19.61 17.40
CA CYS A 307 -5.44 -20.89 17.93
C CYS A 307 -6.62 -21.66 18.53
N ARG A 308 -6.40 -22.92 18.85
CA ARG A 308 -7.39 -23.83 19.46
C ARG A 308 -6.88 -24.32 20.79
N GLN A 309 -7.77 -24.79 21.66
CA GLN A 309 -7.38 -25.37 22.94
C GLN A 309 -6.41 -26.55 22.78
N GLU A 310 -6.58 -27.33 21.73
CA GLU A 310 -5.72 -28.48 21.39
C GLU A 310 -4.31 -28.08 20.92
N ASP A 311 -4.08 -26.82 20.59
CA ASP A 311 -2.76 -26.32 20.18
C ASP A 311 -1.84 -25.99 21.39
N PHE A 312 -2.37 -26.06 22.62
CA PHE A 312 -1.62 -25.79 23.83
C PHE A 312 -0.97 -27.07 24.39
N SER A 313 0.30 -26.95 24.77
CA SER A 313 1.06 -28.03 25.41
C SER A 313 1.71 -27.52 26.69
N GLN A 314 1.64 -28.38 27.75
CA GLN A 314 2.28 -28.06 29.02
C GLN A 314 3.78 -27.88 28.83
N LYS A 315 4.32 -26.77 29.37
CA LYS A 315 5.73 -26.40 29.32
C LYS A 315 6.15 -25.76 30.61
N SER A 316 7.38 -26.08 31.06
CA SER A 316 7.94 -25.36 32.19
C SER A 316 8.34 -23.93 31.82
N TYR A 317 8.46 -23.07 32.81
CA TYR A 317 8.94 -21.71 32.62
C TYR A 317 10.30 -21.67 31.93
N GLU A 318 11.24 -22.54 32.36
CA GLU A 318 12.59 -22.62 31.81
C GLU A 318 12.59 -23.06 30.34
N GLU A 319 11.66 -23.95 29.94
CA GLU A 319 11.50 -24.33 28.53
C GLU A 319 11.01 -23.18 27.67
N ILE A 320 10.07 -22.38 28.19
CA ILE A 320 9.53 -21.21 27.47
C ILE A 320 10.58 -20.11 27.38
N GLU A 321 11.28 -19.83 28.49
CA GLU A 321 12.36 -18.85 28.55
C GLU A 321 13.53 -19.23 27.62
N ALA A 322 13.88 -20.49 27.54
CA ALA A 322 14.95 -20.97 26.65
C ALA A 322 14.66 -20.72 25.15
N VAL A 323 13.39 -20.69 24.76
CA VAL A 323 12.98 -20.49 23.36
C VAL A 323 12.76 -18.99 23.07
N TYR A 324 12.07 -18.28 23.94
CA TYR A 324 11.59 -16.91 23.66
C TYR A 324 12.34 -15.82 24.48
N GLY A 325 13.18 -16.23 25.40
CA GLY A 325 14.04 -15.32 26.18
C GLY A 325 13.26 -14.20 26.86
N SER A 326 13.72 -12.98 26.69
CA SER A 326 13.14 -11.81 27.32
C SER A 326 11.77 -11.38 26.80
N HIS A 327 11.30 -11.94 25.72
CA HIS A 327 9.99 -11.58 25.14
C HIS A 327 8.81 -12.15 25.93
N ILE A 328 9.01 -13.26 26.64
CA ILE A 328 8.01 -13.88 27.51
C ILE A 328 8.57 -13.94 28.94
N LEU A 329 8.74 -12.75 29.55
CA LEU A 329 9.16 -12.64 30.93
C LEU A 329 7.93 -12.56 31.84
N GLN A 330 7.88 -13.41 32.86
CA GLN A 330 7.01 -13.23 34.01
C GLN A 330 7.66 -12.24 34.99
N LYS A 331 7.44 -10.95 34.73
CA LYS A 331 7.65 -9.94 35.80
C LYS A 331 6.45 -10.01 36.74
N GLU A 332 6.60 -9.55 37.96
CA GLU A 332 5.49 -9.47 38.91
C GLU A 332 4.26 -8.74 38.37
N THR A 333 4.46 -7.81 37.43
CA THR A 333 3.41 -7.06 36.72
C THR A 333 2.83 -7.81 35.51
N ASP A 334 3.46 -8.89 35.05
CA ASP A 334 3.09 -9.63 33.83
C ASP A 334 2.66 -11.06 34.15
N SER A 335 2.23 -11.35 35.39
CA SER A 335 1.69 -12.65 35.76
C SER A 335 0.52 -13.06 34.87
N ILE A 336 0.50 -14.31 34.48
CA ILE A 336 -0.63 -14.89 33.77
C ILE A 336 -1.60 -15.38 34.85
N GLU A 337 -2.80 -14.81 34.87
CA GLU A 337 -3.81 -15.25 35.82
C GLU A 337 -4.33 -16.64 35.47
N ASN A 338 -4.67 -17.45 36.49
CA ASN A 338 -5.27 -18.76 36.28
C ASN A 338 -6.60 -18.66 35.50
N GLY A 339 -6.69 -19.38 34.41
CA GLY A 339 -7.86 -19.36 33.49
C GLY A 339 -7.72 -18.41 32.33
N ASP A 340 -6.70 -17.56 32.31
CA ASP A 340 -6.46 -16.59 31.23
C ASP A 340 -5.38 -17.08 30.26
N VAL A 341 -5.60 -16.76 28.98
CA VAL A 341 -4.57 -16.84 27.92
C VAL A 341 -3.97 -15.48 27.72
N LYS A 342 -2.67 -15.36 27.92
CA LYS A 342 -1.93 -14.13 27.65
C LYS A 342 -1.19 -14.25 26.32
N PHE A 343 -1.50 -13.35 25.40
CA PHE A 343 -0.83 -13.26 24.10
C PHE A 343 0.34 -12.28 24.22
N PHE A 344 1.53 -12.76 23.94
CA PHE A 344 2.75 -11.97 23.86
C PHE A 344 3.00 -11.60 22.41
N VAL A 345 3.24 -10.32 22.13
CA VAL A 345 3.42 -9.79 20.79
C VAL A 345 4.66 -8.91 20.76
N TRP A 346 5.58 -9.19 19.85
CA TRP A 346 6.78 -8.37 19.65
C TRP A 346 7.18 -8.32 18.18
N ALA A 347 7.93 -7.28 17.80
CA ALA A 347 8.42 -7.11 16.44
C ALA A 347 9.75 -7.85 16.22
N GLU A 348 9.87 -8.51 15.05
CA GLU A 348 11.08 -9.19 14.60
C GLU A 348 11.72 -8.39 13.46
N GLN A 349 12.83 -7.73 13.76
CA GLN A 349 13.49 -6.85 12.80
C GLN A 349 14.09 -7.62 11.62
N GLU A 350 14.74 -8.75 11.89
CA GLU A 350 15.46 -9.52 10.86
C GLU A 350 14.50 -10.16 9.86
N GLU A 351 13.32 -10.57 10.32
CA GLU A 351 12.30 -11.23 9.50
C GLU A 351 11.24 -10.27 8.95
N TRP A 352 11.34 -8.97 9.31
CA TRP A 352 10.40 -7.93 8.89
C TRP A 352 8.92 -8.30 9.14
N GLY A 353 8.61 -8.46 10.41
CA GLY A 353 7.28 -8.84 10.85
C GLY A 353 7.12 -8.77 12.37
N PHE A 354 6.16 -9.50 12.88
CA PHE A 354 5.95 -9.63 14.31
C PHE A 354 5.49 -11.05 14.68
N GLN A 355 5.83 -11.43 15.90
CA GLN A 355 5.51 -12.74 16.46
C GLN A 355 4.36 -12.61 17.45
N VAL A 356 3.50 -13.60 17.47
CA VAL A 356 2.43 -13.78 18.47
C VAL A 356 2.59 -15.14 19.13
N VAL A 357 2.67 -15.14 20.45
CA VAL A 357 2.79 -16.37 21.24
C VAL A 357 1.81 -16.34 22.39
N PRO A 358 0.82 -17.24 22.45
CA PRO A 358 -0.08 -17.36 23.56
C PRO A 358 0.48 -18.30 24.64
N VAL A 359 0.31 -17.91 25.88
CA VAL A 359 0.60 -18.75 27.05
C VAL A 359 -0.64 -18.77 27.94
N TYR A 360 -1.08 -19.94 28.27
CA TYR A 360 -2.22 -20.19 29.18
C TYR A 360 -1.70 -20.65 30.55
N CYS A 361 -2.33 -20.22 31.62
CA CYS A 361 -2.05 -20.68 32.96
C CYS A 361 -3.27 -21.36 33.55
N GLU A 362 -3.08 -22.60 34.08
CA GLU A 362 -4.09 -23.32 34.82
C GLU A 362 -3.47 -24.07 35.99
N MET A 363 -4.00 -23.89 37.18
CA MET A 363 -3.49 -24.51 38.42
C MET A 363 -1.98 -24.29 38.66
N ASP A 364 -1.51 -23.08 38.35
CA ASP A 364 -0.10 -22.67 38.38
C ASP A 364 0.82 -23.41 37.39
N GLU A 365 0.25 -24.14 36.44
CA GLU A 365 0.98 -24.78 35.35
C GLU A 365 0.83 -23.95 34.05
N LEU A 366 1.91 -23.90 33.27
CA LEU A 366 1.94 -23.13 32.03
C LEU A 366 1.72 -24.05 30.82
N TYR A 367 0.93 -23.55 29.88
CA TYR A 367 0.66 -24.22 28.63
C TYR A 367 1.01 -23.25 27.49
N LEU A 368 1.96 -23.64 26.66
CA LEU A 368 2.39 -22.88 25.51
C LEU A 368 1.53 -23.23 24.31
N GLY A 369 0.89 -22.24 23.70
CA GLY A 369 0.15 -22.41 22.45
C GLY A 369 1.03 -22.25 21.22
N LYS A 370 0.42 -22.38 20.05
CA LYS A 370 1.13 -22.29 18.78
C LYS A 370 1.62 -20.85 18.53
N ALA A 371 2.93 -20.70 18.35
CA ALA A 371 3.51 -19.43 17.90
C ALA A 371 3.20 -19.19 16.43
N GLU A 372 2.89 -17.93 16.05
CA GLU A 372 2.65 -17.55 14.67
C GLU A 372 3.37 -16.23 14.35
N PHE A 373 4.06 -16.24 13.20
CA PHE A 373 4.74 -15.08 12.67
C PHE A 373 3.88 -14.42 11.59
N PHE A 374 3.75 -13.10 11.65
CA PHE A 374 3.04 -12.28 10.68
C PHE A 374 4.02 -11.35 9.98
N SER A 375 4.23 -11.58 8.69
CA SER A 375 5.08 -10.71 7.86
C SER A 375 4.38 -9.41 7.55
N PHE A 376 5.09 -8.30 7.62
CA PHE A 376 4.61 -7.00 7.11
C PHE A 376 4.48 -6.98 5.57
N GLU A 377 5.09 -7.93 4.87
CA GLU A 377 4.97 -8.14 3.42
C GLU A 377 3.92 -9.20 3.08
N SER A 378 2.82 -9.28 3.83
CA SER A 378 1.76 -10.24 3.54
C SER A 378 1.00 -9.88 2.25
N ASP A 379 0.41 -10.89 1.59
CA ASP A 379 -0.47 -10.69 0.43
C ASP A 379 -1.64 -9.73 0.75
N ASN A 380 -2.14 -9.73 1.98
CA ASN A 380 -3.15 -8.80 2.45
C ASN A 380 -2.68 -7.35 2.42
N TRP A 381 -1.42 -7.09 2.75
CA TRP A 381 -0.78 -5.80 2.63
C TRP A 381 -0.69 -5.34 1.17
N VAL A 382 -0.18 -6.18 0.29
CA VAL A 382 -0.05 -5.90 -1.14
C VAL A 382 -1.42 -5.63 -1.77
N ASN A 383 -2.43 -6.40 -1.39
CA ASN A 383 -3.79 -6.23 -1.87
C ASN A 383 -4.41 -4.91 -1.40
N SER A 384 -4.21 -4.51 -0.15
CA SER A 384 -4.66 -3.21 0.36
C SER A 384 -3.96 -2.05 -0.35
N PHE A 385 -2.69 -2.22 -0.69
CA PHE A 385 -1.89 -1.22 -1.37
C PHE A 385 -2.35 -1.01 -2.83
N PHE A 386 -2.61 -2.08 -3.57
CA PHE A 386 -2.97 -2.02 -4.99
C PHE A 386 -4.47 -1.82 -5.25
N ASP A 387 -5.32 -2.37 -4.44
CA ASP A 387 -6.76 -2.08 -4.47
C ASP A 387 -7.10 -0.80 -3.70
N GLY A 388 -6.15 -0.33 -3.12
CA GLY A 388 -5.57 0.92 -2.77
C GLY A 388 -6.39 1.78 -1.91
N LYS A 389 -7.55 1.52 -1.55
CA LYS A 389 -8.23 2.49 -0.69
C LYS A 389 -9.42 1.83 -0.03
N LYS A 390 -9.38 1.87 1.23
CA LYS A 390 -10.59 1.78 2.00
C LYS A 390 -11.45 2.98 1.75
#